data_28aa8cde404d6cc7a0dcc99499c0c54d
#
_entry.id   28aa8cde404d6cc7a0dcc99499c0c54d
#
_cell.length_a   1.000
_cell.length_b   1.000
_cell.length_c   1.000
_cell.angle_alpha   90.00
_cell.angle_beta   90.00
_cell.angle_gamma   90.00
#
_symmetry.space_group_name_H-M   'P 1'
#
loop_
_entity.id
_entity.type
_entity.pdbx_description
1 polymer ?
#
loop_
_entity_poly.entity_id
_entity_poly.type
_entity_poly.pdbx_seq_one_letter_code
_entity_poly.pdbx_strand_id
1 'polypeptide(L)'
;WLDTDALQQVLAELRAHLGDEQPLDLMMANYVYEHVVDNTQNVVDYKGILPEGRVFHWNEIGKFPPNKNILMHSVIYRTEVLRRSGMELPKHTFYVDNIFVYQPLPQVKTIYYMNLDLYRYFIGREDQSVNEANMIKRVDQQLRVTRIMMNAVDVYALPPEQDKLRAYMLNYFSMMMAISSIFLTLDGSKEALAKRRQLWDDLKAHDGHLYRRCRFSVAEGCNLPGWLGSKISIGGYRIAQKIFKFN
;
A
#
# COMPACT_ATOMS: atom_id res chain seq x y z
N TRP A 1 -18.50 -5.01 1.73
CA TRP A 1 -18.99 -6.39 1.80
C TRP A 1 -18.22 -7.29 0.85
N LEU A 2 -18.41 -8.60 0.98
CA LEU A 2 -17.88 -9.58 0.04
C LEU A 2 -18.98 -9.99 -0.95
N ASP A 3 -18.60 -10.17 -2.22
CA ASP A 3 -19.47 -10.79 -3.21
C ASP A 3 -19.61 -12.28 -2.87
N THR A 4 -20.86 -12.77 -2.79
CA THR A 4 -21.14 -14.12 -2.28
C THR A 4 -20.65 -15.20 -3.23
N ASP A 5 -20.82 -15.02 -4.53
CA ASP A 5 -20.45 -16.03 -5.53
C ASP A 5 -18.92 -16.07 -5.69
N ALA A 6 -18.27 -14.91 -5.68
CA ALA A 6 -16.82 -14.82 -5.67
C ALA A 6 -16.23 -15.45 -4.40
N LEU A 7 -16.85 -15.24 -3.23
CA LEU A 7 -16.42 -15.85 -1.97
C LEU A 7 -16.52 -17.38 -2.01
N GLN A 8 -17.60 -17.95 -2.58
CA GLN A 8 -17.73 -19.40 -2.72
C GLN A 8 -16.61 -19.99 -3.58
N GLN A 9 -16.25 -19.32 -4.70
CA GLN A 9 -15.15 -19.74 -5.56
C GLN A 9 -13.81 -19.67 -4.84
N VAL A 10 -13.53 -18.57 -4.10
CA VAL A 10 -12.32 -18.42 -3.28
C VAL A 10 -12.23 -19.53 -2.23
N LEU A 11 -13.31 -19.84 -1.54
CA LEU A 11 -13.34 -20.92 -0.54
C LEU A 11 -13.14 -22.30 -1.16
N ALA A 12 -13.66 -22.55 -2.36
CA ALA A 12 -13.46 -23.80 -3.08
C ALA A 12 -11.98 -23.97 -3.46
N GLU A 13 -11.35 -22.92 -3.98
CA GLU A 13 -9.93 -22.92 -4.34
C GLU A 13 -9.01 -23.07 -3.12
N LEU A 14 -9.28 -22.38 -2.02
CA LEU A 14 -8.55 -22.55 -0.77
C LEU A 14 -8.63 -23.99 -0.25
N ARG A 15 -9.79 -24.64 -0.36
CA ARG A 15 -9.97 -26.05 0.03
C ARG A 15 -9.17 -26.99 -0.86
N ALA A 16 -9.07 -26.73 -2.15
CA ALA A 16 -8.29 -27.52 -3.10
C ALA A 16 -6.79 -27.54 -2.72
N HIS A 17 -6.29 -26.44 -2.12
CA HIS A 17 -4.89 -26.30 -1.71
C HIS A 17 -4.59 -26.74 -0.26
N LEU A 18 -5.58 -27.26 0.51
CA LEU A 18 -5.37 -27.65 1.91
C LEU A 18 -4.41 -28.84 2.09
N GLY A 19 -4.23 -29.68 1.06
CA GLY A 19 -3.40 -30.87 1.10
C GLY A 19 -2.04 -30.71 0.40
N ASP A 20 -1.73 -29.55 -0.11
CA ASP A 20 -0.50 -29.30 -0.85
C ASP A 20 0.75 -29.43 0.03
N GLU A 21 1.83 -30.02 -0.52
CA GLU A 21 3.13 -30.07 0.17
C GLU A 21 3.66 -28.69 0.53
N GLN A 22 3.38 -27.70 -0.31
CA GLN A 22 3.65 -26.28 -0.05
C GLN A 22 2.33 -25.55 0.14
N PRO A 23 1.95 -25.23 1.38
CA PRO A 23 0.72 -24.51 1.67
C PRO A 23 0.67 -23.15 0.98
N LEU A 24 -0.50 -22.74 0.56
CA LEU A 24 -0.72 -21.42 -0.01
C LEU A 24 -0.56 -20.35 1.07
N ASP A 25 0.40 -19.42 0.89
CA ASP A 25 0.71 -18.35 1.84
C ASP A 25 -0.18 -17.11 1.65
N LEU A 26 -0.47 -16.76 0.40
CA LEU A 26 -1.24 -15.59 0.03
C LEU A 26 -2.16 -15.90 -1.15
N MET A 27 -3.45 -15.73 -0.95
CA MET A 27 -4.41 -15.65 -2.06
C MET A 27 -4.78 -14.19 -2.29
N MET A 28 -4.84 -13.81 -3.56
CA MET A 28 -5.22 -12.47 -3.98
C MET A 28 -6.45 -12.51 -4.89
N ALA A 29 -7.30 -11.51 -4.73
CA ALA A 29 -8.47 -11.29 -5.59
C ALA A 29 -8.61 -9.79 -5.90
N ASN A 30 -9.45 -9.44 -6.86
CA ASN A 30 -9.79 -8.06 -7.15
C ASN A 30 -10.67 -7.46 -6.05
N TYR A 31 -10.74 -6.14 -6.05
CA TYR A 31 -11.74 -5.41 -5.29
C TYR A 31 -12.38 -4.33 -6.17
N VAL A 32 -13.56 -3.88 -5.77
CA VAL A 32 -14.36 -2.91 -6.53
C VAL A 32 -14.66 -1.72 -5.65
N TYR A 33 -14.35 -0.53 -6.12
CA TYR A 33 -14.86 0.69 -5.56
C TYR A 33 -16.30 0.90 -6.00
N GLU A 34 -17.22 0.91 -5.04
CA GLU A 34 -18.65 1.16 -5.26
C GLU A 34 -18.95 2.63 -4.96
N HIS A 35 -19.15 3.43 -6.00
CA HIS A 35 -19.56 4.83 -5.90
C HIS A 35 -21.08 4.91 -5.84
N VAL A 36 -21.64 4.90 -4.64
CA VAL A 36 -23.12 4.82 -4.49
C VAL A 36 -23.81 6.11 -4.89
N VAL A 37 -23.14 7.26 -4.82
CA VAL A 37 -23.73 8.56 -5.16
C VAL A 37 -24.06 8.68 -6.65
N ASP A 38 -23.19 8.17 -7.51
CA ASP A 38 -23.34 8.22 -8.98
C ASP A 38 -23.60 6.85 -9.60
N ASN A 39 -23.76 5.82 -8.76
CA ASN A 39 -23.99 4.42 -9.15
C ASN A 39 -22.96 3.89 -10.15
N THR A 40 -21.69 4.26 -9.96
CA THR A 40 -20.57 3.80 -10.78
C THR A 40 -19.68 2.82 -10.02
N GLN A 41 -18.99 1.96 -10.75
CA GLN A 41 -18.07 0.96 -10.22
C GLN A 41 -16.70 1.11 -10.86
N ASN A 42 -15.66 0.92 -10.08
CA ASN A 42 -14.29 0.88 -10.57
C ASN A 42 -13.59 -0.37 -10.02
N VAL A 43 -13.31 -1.32 -10.92
CA VAL A 43 -12.61 -2.57 -10.57
C VAL A 43 -11.11 -2.30 -10.49
N VAL A 44 -10.50 -2.75 -9.41
CA VAL A 44 -9.05 -2.81 -9.26
C VAL A 44 -8.62 -4.27 -9.34
N ASP A 45 -8.05 -4.63 -10.46
CA ASP A 45 -7.53 -5.96 -10.78
C ASP A 45 -5.99 -5.97 -10.83
N TYR A 46 -5.42 -7.17 -10.89
CA TYR A 46 -3.98 -7.37 -11.05
C TYR A 46 -3.66 -8.15 -12.31
N LYS A 47 -4.59 -8.18 -13.26
CA LYS A 47 -4.42 -8.82 -14.56
C LYS A 47 -3.19 -8.28 -15.30
N GLY A 48 -2.41 -9.19 -15.88
CA GLY A 48 -1.16 -8.84 -16.57
C GLY A 48 0.00 -8.44 -15.64
N ILE A 49 -0.25 -8.36 -14.31
CA ILE A 49 0.78 -8.13 -13.29
C ILE A 49 1.05 -9.43 -12.52
N LEU A 50 0.00 -10.11 -12.11
CA LEU A 50 0.09 -11.38 -11.39
C LEU A 50 -0.33 -12.52 -12.32
N PRO A 51 0.37 -13.69 -12.27
CA PRO A 51 -0.12 -14.91 -12.92
C PRO A 51 -1.49 -15.33 -12.38
N GLU A 52 -2.43 -15.66 -13.30
CA GLU A 52 -3.81 -16.00 -12.94
C GLU A 52 -4.00 -17.52 -12.84
N GLY A 53 -4.81 -17.99 -11.88
CA GLY A 53 -5.32 -19.38 -11.81
C GLY A 53 -4.26 -20.44 -11.57
N ARG A 54 -3.11 -20.09 -11.02
CA ARG A 54 -2.06 -21.02 -10.62
C ARG A 54 -1.25 -20.47 -9.44
N VAL A 55 -0.54 -21.36 -8.76
CA VAL A 55 0.45 -20.97 -7.75
C VAL A 55 1.66 -20.36 -8.45
N PHE A 56 2.19 -19.29 -7.89
CA PHE A 56 3.39 -18.60 -8.37
C PHE A 56 4.21 -18.01 -7.21
N HIS A 57 5.39 -17.48 -7.53
CA HIS A 57 6.34 -16.88 -6.60
C HIS A 57 6.64 -15.41 -6.98
N TRP A 58 7.29 -14.67 -6.08
CA TRP A 58 7.60 -13.26 -6.29
C TRP A 58 8.45 -12.97 -7.54
N ASN A 59 9.30 -13.87 -7.96
CA ASN A 59 10.10 -13.73 -9.18
C ASN A 59 9.29 -13.82 -10.49
N GLU A 60 8.02 -14.23 -10.42
CA GLU A 60 7.14 -14.36 -11.58
C GLU A 60 6.23 -13.15 -11.82
N ILE A 61 6.09 -12.25 -10.84
CA ILE A 61 5.21 -11.08 -10.97
C ILE A 61 5.69 -10.11 -12.03
N GLY A 62 4.75 -9.37 -12.62
CA GLY A 62 5.02 -8.23 -13.50
C GLY A 62 5.37 -6.97 -12.71
N LYS A 63 5.63 -5.88 -13.43
CA LYS A 63 5.87 -4.57 -12.84
C LYS A 63 4.53 -3.91 -12.45
N PHE A 64 4.40 -3.52 -11.20
CA PHE A 64 3.26 -2.72 -10.74
C PHE A 64 3.36 -1.30 -11.29
N PRO A 65 2.33 -0.79 -11.98
CA PRO A 65 2.25 0.61 -12.35
C PRO A 65 2.06 1.50 -11.11
N PRO A 66 2.43 2.79 -11.15
CA PRO A 66 2.41 3.67 -9.97
C PRO A 66 1.05 3.84 -9.30
N ASN A 67 -0.03 3.61 -10.02
CA ASN A 67 -1.41 3.73 -9.53
C ASN A 67 -2.02 2.40 -9.07
N LYS A 68 -1.29 1.29 -9.14
CA LYS A 68 -1.76 -0.02 -8.65
C LYS A 68 -0.88 -0.47 -7.49
N ASN A 69 -1.51 -0.64 -6.34
CA ASN A 69 -0.87 -1.19 -5.15
C ASN A 69 -1.71 -2.34 -4.61
N ILE A 70 -1.06 -3.27 -3.93
CA ILE A 70 -1.76 -4.30 -3.16
C ILE A 70 -2.36 -3.62 -1.94
N LEU A 71 -3.68 -3.67 -1.80
CA LEU A 71 -4.38 -3.14 -0.63
C LEU A 71 -4.99 -4.28 0.18
N MET A 72 -5.38 -4.00 1.43
CA MET A 72 -5.98 -5.00 2.33
C MET A 72 -7.22 -5.69 1.74
N HIS A 73 -7.91 -5.01 0.84
CA HIS A 73 -9.13 -5.52 0.19
C HIS A 73 -8.86 -6.70 -0.76
N SER A 74 -7.62 -6.85 -1.21
CA SER A 74 -7.22 -7.86 -2.20
C SER A 74 -6.44 -9.04 -1.63
N VAL A 75 -6.17 -9.08 -0.32
CA VAL A 75 -5.28 -10.09 0.27
C VAL A 75 -6.00 -11.01 1.25
N ILE A 76 -5.73 -12.30 1.15
CA ILE A 76 -6.14 -13.34 2.07
C ILE A 76 -4.88 -14.09 2.48
N TYR A 77 -4.34 -13.76 3.64
CA TYR A 77 -3.13 -14.39 4.16
C TYR A 77 -3.43 -15.68 4.93
N ARG A 78 -2.57 -16.68 4.76
CA ARG A 78 -2.48 -17.75 5.73
C ARG A 78 -2.04 -17.17 7.08
N THR A 79 -2.79 -17.44 8.13
CA THR A 79 -2.56 -16.86 9.47
C THR A 79 -1.13 -17.06 9.98
N GLU A 80 -0.49 -18.18 9.62
CA GLU A 80 0.89 -18.48 9.97
C GLU A 80 1.89 -17.46 9.40
N VAL A 81 1.65 -16.95 8.19
CA VAL A 81 2.46 -15.90 7.57
C VAL A 81 2.41 -14.61 8.39
N LEU A 82 1.20 -14.22 8.83
CA LEU A 82 1.02 -13.04 9.69
C LEU A 82 1.75 -13.20 11.03
N ARG A 83 1.64 -14.37 11.66
CA ARG A 83 2.33 -14.66 12.92
C ARG A 83 3.85 -14.62 12.78
N ARG A 84 4.39 -15.24 11.71
CA ARG A 84 5.85 -15.24 11.44
C ARG A 84 6.39 -13.86 11.13
N SER A 85 5.58 -12.97 10.55
CA SER A 85 6.01 -11.60 10.26
C SER A 85 6.24 -10.75 11.51
N GLY A 86 5.81 -11.20 12.69
CA GLY A 86 5.89 -10.44 13.93
C GLY A 86 5.08 -9.13 13.89
N MET A 87 4.09 -9.04 13.00
CA MET A 87 3.30 -7.83 12.82
C MET A 87 2.43 -7.53 14.04
N GLU A 88 2.55 -6.28 14.51
CA GLU A 88 1.68 -5.73 15.54
C GLU A 88 1.02 -4.46 15.00
N LEU A 89 -0.31 -4.44 14.99
CA LEU A 89 -1.07 -3.27 14.57
C LEU A 89 -1.28 -2.32 15.75
N PRO A 90 -0.87 -1.05 15.64
CA PRO A 90 -1.05 -0.08 16.71
C PRO A 90 -2.54 0.20 16.96
N LYS A 91 -2.95 0.19 18.22
CA LYS A 91 -4.33 0.48 18.63
C LYS A 91 -4.70 1.93 18.34
N HIS A 92 -5.98 2.16 18.04
CA HIS A 92 -6.56 3.49 17.78
C HIS A 92 -5.79 4.30 16.71
N THR A 93 -5.33 3.62 15.66
CA THR A 93 -4.55 4.23 14.59
C THR A 93 -5.20 3.90 13.24
N PHE A 94 -5.47 4.92 12.43
CA PHE A 94 -5.89 4.76 11.04
C PHE A 94 -4.70 4.36 10.16
N TYR A 95 -4.98 3.88 8.96
CA TYR A 95 -3.96 3.51 7.94
C TYR A 95 -3.08 2.31 8.28
N VAL A 96 -3.44 1.54 9.32
CA VAL A 96 -2.74 0.31 9.74
C VAL A 96 -2.83 -0.82 8.70
N ASP A 97 -3.80 -0.72 7.80
CA ASP A 97 -3.95 -1.57 6.62
C ASP A 97 -2.67 -1.61 5.76
N ASN A 98 -1.91 -0.52 5.71
CA ASN A 98 -0.62 -0.48 5.03
C ASN A 98 0.43 -1.37 5.71
N ILE A 99 0.44 -1.44 7.04
CA ILE A 99 1.31 -2.36 7.79
C ILE A 99 0.87 -3.80 7.53
N PHE A 100 -0.45 -4.06 7.60
CA PHE A 100 -1.05 -5.37 7.38
C PHE A 100 -0.70 -5.97 6.01
N VAL A 101 -0.64 -5.12 4.98
CA VAL A 101 -0.24 -5.56 3.64
C VAL A 101 1.28 -5.69 3.54
N TYR A 102 2.04 -4.67 3.97
CA TYR A 102 3.46 -4.52 3.65
C TYR A 102 4.36 -5.47 4.44
N GLN A 103 4.18 -5.56 5.75
CA GLN A 103 5.12 -6.26 6.63
C GLN A 103 5.18 -7.78 6.39
N PRO A 104 4.07 -8.49 6.09
CA PRO A 104 4.11 -9.93 5.87
C PRO A 104 4.67 -10.35 4.50
N LEU A 105 4.76 -9.46 3.49
CA LEU A 105 5.13 -9.83 2.13
C LEU A 105 6.43 -10.64 2.01
N PRO A 106 7.52 -10.33 2.74
CA PRO A 106 8.75 -11.13 2.68
C PRO A 106 8.60 -12.58 3.15
N GLN A 107 7.60 -12.86 3.98
CA GLN A 107 7.32 -14.19 4.52
C GLN A 107 6.48 -15.06 3.59
N VAL A 108 5.92 -14.46 2.53
CA VAL A 108 5.10 -15.14 1.53
C VAL A 108 5.99 -15.83 0.52
N LYS A 109 5.80 -17.15 0.36
CA LYS A 109 6.51 -17.98 -0.62
C LYS A 109 5.62 -18.35 -1.79
N THR A 110 4.38 -18.73 -1.53
CA THR A 110 3.41 -19.20 -2.50
C THR A 110 2.24 -18.25 -2.59
N ILE A 111 1.90 -17.86 -3.82
CA ILE A 111 0.86 -16.88 -4.10
C ILE A 111 -0.10 -17.49 -5.13
N TYR A 112 -1.38 -17.23 -4.98
CA TYR A 112 -2.41 -17.56 -5.95
C TYR A 112 -3.26 -16.32 -6.25
N TYR A 113 -3.47 -16.00 -7.50
CA TYR A 113 -4.33 -14.88 -7.88
C TYR A 113 -5.55 -15.37 -8.63
N MET A 114 -6.72 -15.03 -8.11
CA MET A 114 -8.01 -15.20 -8.75
C MET A 114 -8.48 -13.85 -9.31
N ASN A 115 -8.70 -13.78 -10.61
CA ASN A 115 -9.25 -12.58 -11.25
C ASN A 115 -10.77 -12.53 -11.01
N LEU A 116 -11.17 -12.35 -9.75
CA LEU A 116 -12.54 -12.30 -9.26
C LEU A 116 -12.75 -11.05 -8.42
N ASP A 117 -13.88 -10.38 -8.60
CA ASP A 117 -14.27 -9.15 -7.91
C ASP A 117 -14.85 -9.48 -6.53
N LEU A 118 -13.97 -9.84 -5.59
CA LEU A 118 -14.35 -10.37 -4.28
C LEU A 118 -14.86 -9.32 -3.31
N TYR A 119 -14.07 -8.25 -3.11
CA TYR A 119 -14.38 -7.24 -2.09
C TYR A 119 -15.04 -6.04 -2.73
N ARG A 120 -16.23 -5.68 -2.24
CA ARG A 120 -17.00 -4.50 -2.64
C ARG A 120 -16.78 -3.40 -1.61
N TYR A 121 -16.01 -2.38 -1.97
CA TYR A 121 -15.66 -1.28 -1.09
C TYR A 121 -16.51 -0.04 -1.40
N PHE A 122 -17.40 0.28 -0.47
CA PHE A 122 -18.25 1.46 -0.55
C PHE A 122 -17.44 2.73 -0.35
N ILE A 123 -17.43 3.64 -1.33
CA ILE A 123 -16.74 4.92 -1.26
C ILE A 123 -17.68 6.09 -1.60
N GLY A 124 -17.26 7.31 -1.25
CA GLY A 124 -18.01 8.54 -1.49
C GLY A 124 -18.74 9.07 -0.26
N ARG A 125 -18.49 8.52 0.94
CA ARG A 125 -19.03 9.07 2.19
C ARG A 125 -18.10 10.16 2.73
N GLU A 126 -18.68 11.24 3.27
CA GLU A 126 -17.93 12.38 3.86
C GLU A 126 -17.08 12.00 5.09
N ASP A 127 -17.50 10.96 5.83
CA ASP A 127 -16.83 10.48 7.04
C ASP A 127 -15.65 9.52 6.78
N GLN A 128 -15.33 9.24 5.51
CA GLN A 128 -14.24 8.32 5.17
C GLN A 128 -12.88 8.83 5.61
N SER A 129 -12.03 7.89 6.05
CA SER A 129 -10.68 8.18 6.53
C SER A 129 -9.75 8.76 5.46
N VAL A 130 -10.02 8.45 4.19
CA VAL A 130 -9.23 8.88 3.02
C VAL A 130 -9.63 10.24 2.47
N ASN A 131 -10.63 10.92 3.05
CA ASN A 131 -10.93 12.30 2.71
C ASN A 131 -9.75 13.22 3.09
N GLU A 132 -9.36 14.15 2.20
CA GLU A 132 -8.17 15.01 2.35
C GLU A 132 -8.15 15.75 3.70
N ALA A 133 -9.28 16.36 4.10
CA ALA A 133 -9.37 17.08 5.37
C ALA A 133 -9.15 16.15 6.57
N ASN A 134 -9.68 14.92 6.52
CA ASN A 134 -9.48 13.90 7.53
C ASN A 134 -8.02 13.41 7.56
N MET A 135 -7.38 13.27 6.40
CA MET A 135 -5.98 12.86 6.32
C MET A 135 -5.03 13.93 6.88
N ILE A 136 -5.27 15.20 6.59
CA ILE A 136 -4.50 16.31 7.20
C ILE A 136 -4.68 16.29 8.72
N LYS A 137 -5.91 16.20 9.22
CA LYS A 137 -6.21 16.14 10.65
C LYS A 137 -5.57 14.94 11.36
N ARG A 138 -5.39 13.82 10.65
CA ARG A 138 -4.85 12.57 11.18
C ARG A 138 -3.42 12.29 10.73
N VAL A 139 -2.71 13.30 10.24
CA VAL A 139 -1.37 13.14 9.65
C VAL A 139 -0.38 12.50 10.62
N ASP A 140 -0.49 12.72 11.92
CA ASP A 140 0.37 12.09 12.93
C ASP A 140 0.21 10.56 12.96
N GLN A 141 -0.98 10.06 12.66
CA GLN A 141 -1.20 8.61 12.54
C GLN A 141 -0.57 8.05 11.25
N GLN A 142 -0.68 8.79 10.14
CA GLN A 142 0.03 8.46 8.91
C GLN A 142 1.55 8.41 9.13
N LEU A 143 2.11 9.39 9.85
CA LEU A 143 3.55 9.41 10.20
C LEU A 143 3.94 8.21 11.06
N ARG A 144 3.09 7.86 12.04
CA ARG A 144 3.30 6.68 12.89
C ARG A 144 3.37 5.41 12.04
N VAL A 145 2.42 5.20 11.15
CA VAL A 145 2.39 4.04 10.25
C VAL A 145 3.61 4.02 9.34
N THR A 146 3.96 5.15 8.73
CA THR A 146 5.14 5.24 7.84
C THR A 146 6.43 4.91 8.59
N ARG A 147 6.60 5.36 9.85
CA ARG A 147 7.77 4.99 10.69
C ARG A 147 7.78 3.51 11.08
N ILE A 148 6.61 2.91 11.35
CA ILE A 148 6.53 1.47 11.59
C ILE A 148 6.96 0.72 10.34
N MET A 149 6.47 1.08 9.17
CA MET A 149 6.85 0.42 7.90
C MET A 149 8.35 0.61 7.60
N MET A 150 8.94 1.76 7.92
CA MET A 150 10.37 2.03 7.78
C MET A 150 11.24 1.01 8.54
N ASN A 151 10.78 0.60 9.72
CA ASN A 151 11.51 -0.30 10.62
C ASN A 151 11.09 -1.77 10.49
N ALA A 152 9.98 -2.06 9.79
CA ALA A 152 9.39 -3.40 9.78
C ALA A 152 10.16 -4.40 8.90
N VAL A 153 10.81 -3.93 7.83
CA VAL A 153 11.46 -4.80 6.84
C VAL A 153 12.73 -4.14 6.33
N ASP A 154 13.86 -4.83 6.46
CA ASP A 154 15.07 -4.49 5.70
C ASP A 154 14.89 -4.99 4.25
N VAL A 155 14.43 -4.11 3.38
CA VAL A 155 14.14 -4.45 1.97
C VAL A 155 15.41 -4.77 1.17
N TYR A 156 16.58 -4.32 1.61
CA TYR A 156 17.84 -4.60 0.93
C TYR A 156 18.46 -5.93 1.36
N ALA A 157 18.02 -6.50 2.50
CA ALA A 157 18.38 -7.85 2.94
C ALA A 157 17.55 -8.97 2.29
N LEU A 158 16.52 -8.62 1.48
CA LEU A 158 15.72 -9.62 0.78
C LEU A 158 16.57 -10.40 -0.22
N PRO A 159 16.38 -11.73 -0.31
CA PRO A 159 17.16 -12.60 -1.18
C PRO A 159 16.89 -12.31 -2.68
N PRO A 160 17.80 -12.71 -3.59
CA PRO A 160 17.69 -12.40 -5.03
C PRO A 160 16.39 -12.89 -5.69
N GLU A 161 15.85 -14.02 -5.26
CA GLU A 161 14.57 -14.55 -5.75
C GLU A 161 13.36 -13.66 -5.40
N GLN A 162 13.55 -12.70 -4.50
CA GLN A 162 12.56 -11.67 -4.15
C GLN A 162 12.88 -10.29 -4.73
N ASP A 163 13.73 -10.17 -5.75
CA ASP A 163 14.11 -8.88 -6.34
C ASP A 163 12.91 -8.07 -6.86
N LYS A 164 11.92 -8.75 -7.45
CA LYS A 164 10.69 -8.07 -7.91
C LYS A 164 9.82 -7.61 -6.75
N LEU A 165 9.76 -8.38 -5.66
CA LEU A 165 9.13 -7.97 -4.42
C LEU A 165 9.86 -6.76 -3.83
N ARG A 166 11.19 -6.80 -3.76
CA ARG A 166 12.01 -5.66 -3.31
C ARG A 166 11.66 -4.39 -4.07
N ALA A 167 11.62 -4.46 -5.40
CA ALA A 167 11.28 -3.32 -6.24
C ALA A 167 9.87 -2.80 -5.95
N TYR A 168 8.90 -3.69 -5.76
CA TYR A 168 7.54 -3.34 -5.35
C TYR A 168 7.51 -2.66 -3.98
N MET A 169 8.14 -3.24 -2.97
CA MET A 169 8.16 -2.71 -1.60
C MET A 169 8.84 -1.34 -1.51
N LEU A 170 9.93 -1.12 -2.26
CA LEU A 170 10.59 0.19 -2.37
C LEU A 170 9.67 1.25 -2.98
N ASN A 171 8.89 0.89 -4.00
CA ASN A 171 7.91 1.81 -4.60
C ASN A 171 6.77 2.11 -3.62
N TYR A 172 6.27 1.09 -2.92
CA TYR A 172 5.20 1.25 -1.93
C TYR A 172 5.65 2.15 -0.77
N PHE A 173 6.82 1.91 -0.22
CA PHE A 173 7.37 2.77 0.84
C PHE A 173 7.59 4.21 0.35
N SER A 174 8.10 4.40 -0.87
CA SER A 174 8.23 5.74 -1.47
C SER A 174 6.88 6.45 -1.61
N MET A 175 5.81 5.73 -1.92
CA MET A 175 4.45 6.27 -1.91
C MET A 175 4.01 6.69 -0.51
N MET A 176 4.30 5.90 0.53
CA MET A 176 3.97 6.26 1.91
C MET A 176 4.71 7.52 2.36
N MET A 177 5.97 7.69 1.96
CA MET A 177 6.74 8.92 2.17
C MET A 177 6.14 10.11 1.42
N ALA A 178 5.67 9.91 0.18
CA ALA A 178 5.00 10.94 -0.60
C ALA A 178 3.69 11.40 0.06
N ILE A 179 2.84 10.46 0.47
CA ILE A 179 1.57 10.73 1.16
C ILE A 179 1.82 11.51 2.45
N SER A 180 2.75 11.05 3.28
CA SER A 180 3.13 11.74 4.52
C SER A 180 3.62 13.16 4.26
N SER A 181 4.48 13.35 3.26
CA SER A 181 5.07 14.65 2.92
C SER A 181 4.04 15.62 2.35
N ILE A 182 3.13 15.15 1.47
CA ILE A 182 2.15 16.04 0.83
C ILE A 182 1.10 16.54 1.82
N PHE A 183 0.60 15.69 2.74
CA PHE A 183 -0.38 16.13 3.73
C PHE A 183 0.21 17.10 4.74
N LEU A 184 1.47 16.95 5.13
CA LEU A 184 2.18 17.95 5.95
C LEU A 184 2.42 19.27 5.18
N THR A 185 2.59 19.19 3.87
CA THR A 185 2.75 20.37 3.01
C THR A 185 1.41 21.10 2.79
N LEU A 186 0.31 20.35 2.70
CA LEU A 186 -1.05 20.90 2.59
C LEU A 186 -1.48 21.57 3.90
N ASP A 187 -1.15 21.03 5.05
CA ASP A 187 -1.32 21.70 6.35
C ASP A 187 -0.57 23.04 6.37
N GLY A 188 0.70 23.05 5.95
CA GLY A 188 1.53 24.24 5.77
C GLY A 188 1.92 24.97 7.06
N SER A 189 1.48 24.53 8.23
CA SER A 189 1.88 25.11 9.51
C SER A 189 3.39 24.89 9.75
N LYS A 190 4.00 25.76 10.57
CA LYS A 190 5.42 25.61 10.96
C LYS A 190 5.67 24.25 11.60
N GLU A 191 4.73 23.76 12.40
CA GLU A 191 4.80 22.46 13.05
C GLU A 191 4.76 21.32 12.03
N ALA A 192 3.81 21.32 11.10
CA ALA A 192 3.70 20.31 10.05
C ALA A 192 4.96 20.25 9.18
N LEU A 193 5.48 21.40 8.77
CA LEU A 193 6.71 21.47 7.99
C LEU A 193 7.95 21.01 8.79
N ALA A 194 7.96 21.22 10.10
CA ALA A 194 9.00 20.65 10.97
C ALA A 194 8.89 19.12 11.07
N LYS A 195 7.67 18.57 11.25
CA LYS A 195 7.41 17.12 11.23
C LYS A 195 7.83 16.48 9.89
N ARG A 196 7.60 17.17 8.77
CA ARG A 196 8.05 16.71 7.46
C ARG A 196 9.56 16.59 7.39
N ARG A 197 10.30 17.62 7.80
CA ARG A 197 11.77 17.55 7.85
C ARG A 197 12.24 16.41 8.73
N GLN A 198 11.68 16.30 9.95
CA GLN A 198 12.02 15.23 10.88
C GLN A 198 11.82 13.84 10.31
N LEU A 199 10.71 13.59 9.58
CA LEU A 199 10.47 12.29 8.93
C LEU A 199 11.57 11.94 7.93
N TRP A 200 12.04 12.90 7.14
CA TRP A 200 13.11 12.68 6.17
C TRP A 200 14.49 12.53 6.84
N ASP A 201 14.73 13.24 7.94
CA ASP A 201 15.94 13.09 8.76
C ASP A 201 15.96 11.72 9.44
N ASP A 202 14.82 11.25 9.96
CA ASP A 202 14.65 9.90 10.53
C ASP A 202 14.96 8.83 9.47
N LEU A 203 14.44 8.97 8.25
CA LEU A 203 14.71 8.05 7.15
C LEU A 203 16.20 8.04 6.78
N LYS A 204 16.84 9.21 6.71
CA LYS A 204 18.26 9.33 6.40
C LYS A 204 19.15 8.68 7.47
N ALA A 205 18.78 8.83 8.73
CA ALA A 205 19.49 8.23 9.86
C ALA A 205 19.28 6.71 9.93
N HIS A 206 18.08 6.23 9.54
CA HIS A 206 17.73 4.82 9.55
C HIS A 206 18.47 4.04 8.44
N ASP A 207 18.32 4.49 7.18
CA ASP A 207 18.92 3.84 6.01
C ASP A 207 19.22 4.85 4.89
N GLY A 208 20.50 5.06 4.62
CA GLY A 208 20.97 5.98 3.58
C GLY A 208 20.66 5.50 2.14
N HIS A 209 20.50 4.19 1.90
CA HIS A 209 20.11 3.65 0.60
C HIS A 209 18.62 3.89 0.36
N LEU A 210 17.77 3.59 1.34
CA LEU A 210 16.33 3.83 1.29
C LEU A 210 16.04 5.33 1.16
N TYR A 211 16.76 6.18 1.90
CA TYR A 211 16.70 7.63 1.75
C TYR A 211 17.00 8.08 0.32
N ARG A 212 18.11 7.63 -0.26
CA ARG A 212 18.46 7.95 -1.66
C ARG A 212 17.38 7.47 -2.62
N ARG A 213 16.85 6.26 -2.42
CA ARG A 213 15.75 5.72 -3.23
C ARG A 213 14.51 6.62 -3.22
N CYS A 214 14.12 7.11 -2.04
CA CYS A 214 12.99 8.05 -1.89
C CYS A 214 13.29 9.41 -2.53
N ARG A 215 14.53 9.92 -2.42
CA ARG A 215 14.99 11.17 -3.06
C ARG A 215 14.88 11.13 -4.59
N PHE A 216 14.97 9.97 -5.20
CA PHE A 216 14.82 9.79 -6.66
C PHE A 216 13.49 9.13 -7.03
N SER A 217 12.43 9.41 -6.28
CA SER A 217 11.08 8.88 -6.49
C SER A 217 10.01 9.98 -6.40
N VAL A 218 8.74 9.60 -6.49
CA VAL A 218 7.59 10.51 -6.29
C VAL A 218 7.62 11.22 -4.93
N ALA A 219 8.24 10.62 -3.92
CA ALA A 219 8.35 11.20 -2.59
C ALA A 219 9.10 12.54 -2.57
N GLU A 220 10.13 12.68 -3.39
CA GLU A 220 10.85 13.95 -3.51
C GLU A 220 9.98 15.07 -4.08
N GLY A 221 9.17 14.77 -5.10
CA GLY A 221 8.22 15.74 -5.65
C GLY A 221 7.25 16.29 -4.61
N CYS A 222 6.98 15.53 -3.54
CA CYS A 222 6.16 15.93 -2.41
C CYS A 222 6.95 16.58 -1.26
N ASN A 223 8.28 16.69 -1.37
CA ASN A 223 9.18 17.18 -0.32
C ASN A 223 10.02 18.38 -0.74
N LEU A 224 9.70 19.05 -1.82
CA LEU A 224 10.47 20.18 -2.31
C LEU A 224 10.61 21.29 -1.25
N PRO A 225 11.82 21.87 -1.07
CA PRO A 225 12.10 22.80 0.00
C PRO A 225 11.52 24.21 -0.28
N GLY A 226 11.27 24.95 0.81
CA GLY A 226 10.86 26.34 0.78
C GLY A 226 9.42 26.53 0.28
N TRP A 227 9.01 27.81 0.25
CA TRP A 227 7.65 28.19 -0.13
C TRP A 227 7.32 27.86 -1.61
N LEU A 228 8.25 28.11 -2.53
CA LEU A 228 8.06 27.80 -3.95
C LEU A 228 7.98 26.29 -4.17
N GLY A 229 8.86 25.52 -3.49
CA GLY A 229 8.84 24.05 -3.54
C GLY A 229 7.51 23.49 -3.03
N SER A 230 6.97 24.02 -1.94
CA SER A 230 5.66 23.61 -1.42
C SER A 230 4.53 23.88 -2.44
N LYS A 231 4.54 25.02 -3.12
CA LYS A 231 3.56 25.32 -4.18
C LYS A 231 3.64 24.37 -5.37
N ILE A 232 4.86 24.02 -5.79
CA ILE A 232 5.08 23.05 -6.88
C ILE A 232 4.57 21.65 -6.44
N SER A 233 4.89 21.21 -5.23
CA SER A 233 4.41 19.94 -4.68
C SER A 233 2.88 19.87 -4.64
N ILE A 234 2.22 20.91 -4.15
CA ILE A 234 0.75 21.00 -4.09
C ILE A 234 0.17 21.01 -5.51
N GLY A 235 0.73 21.79 -6.43
CA GLY A 235 0.28 21.83 -7.82
C GLY A 235 0.38 20.45 -8.51
N GLY A 236 1.50 19.74 -8.34
CA GLY A 236 1.69 18.39 -8.84
C GLY A 236 0.69 17.39 -8.23
N TYR A 237 0.43 17.48 -6.92
CA TYR A 237 -0.57 16.68 -6.25
C TYR A 237 -1.99 16.92 -6.81
N ARG A 238 -2.39 18.17 -7.01
CA ARG A 238 -3.70 18.51 -7.61
C ARG A 238 -3.86 17.98 -9.04
N ILE A 239 -2.80 18.00 -9.83
CA ILE A 239 -2.80 17.41 -11.17
C ILE A 239 -2.95 15.88 -11.06
N ALA A 240 -2.19 15.23 -10.18
CA ALA A 240 -2.28 13.79 -9.96
C ALA A 240 -3.68 13.35 -9.50
N GLN A 241 -4.33 14.10 -8.60
CA GLN A 241 -5.71 13.83 -8.18
C GLN A 241 -6.68 13.81 -9.39
N LYS A 242 -6.55 14.77 -10.32
CA LYS A 242 -7.42 14.84 -11.50
C LYS A 242 -7.18 13.67 -12.47
N ILE A 243 -5.91 13.27 -12.65
CA ILE A 243 -5.54 12.19 -13.59
C ILE A 243 -5.94 10.83 -13.05
N PHE A 244 -5.61 10.55 -11.78
CA PHE A 244 -5.79 9.23 -11.17
C PHE A 244 -7.10 9.09 -10.40
N LYS A 245 -7.89 10.17 -10.30
CA LYS A 245 -9.20 10.19 -9.63
C LYS A 245 -9.17 9.61 -8.21
N PHE A 246 -8.08 9.81 -7.48
CA PHE A 246 -8.05 9.49 -6.06
C PHE A 246 -8.49 10.71 -5.24
N ASN A 247 -9.22 10.45 -4.13
CA ASN A 247 -9.81 11.50 -3.29
C ASN A 247 -8.77 12.30 -2.51
#